data_76d7ab630c624cee41e2a2914fa204ac
#
_entry.id   76d7ab630c624cee41e2a2914fa204ac
#
_cell.length_a   1.000
_cell.length_b   1.000
_cell.length_c   1.000
_cell.angle_alpha   90.00
_cell.angle_beta   90.00
_cell.angle_gamma   90.00
#
_symmetry.space_group_name_H-M   'P 1'
#
loop_
_entity.id
_entity.type
_entity.pdbx_description
1 polymer ?
#
loop_
_entity_poly.entity_id
_entity_poly.type
_entity_poly.pdbx_seq_one_letter_code
_entity_poly.pdbx_strand_id
1 'polypeptide(L)'
;MNLRIFIERPVLSAVLSIVIVVVGIIGLFTLPVEQYPDIAPPTVQVYTAYDGASAETVQKSVIAPLEEAINGVEDMTYMTSSASNAGSAEITIYFKQGTNPDMAAVNVQNRVSKAAGQLPAEVTRVGVSVNKRQNGMLQIFTLHSPDSSLDENFLSNYININLKPAILRISGVGDVQVMGGVYSMRVWLKPDVMAQYKLIPSDVTAALASQNIEAATGSIGENSKEAKAYTMKYRGRLMTPEEFGEIVIRSTKNGEVLRLKEIANISLGQESYSYQGSFNGKPGVSCMVYQTAGSNATEINREIDAFLADASKRLPKGAEITQLMSTNEFLFASIHEVLKTLIEAILLVILVVYVFLQDIRCLLYTS
;
A
#
# COMPACT_ATOMS: atom_id res chain seq x y z
N MET A 1 -11.72 46.38 -29.76
CA MET A 1 -10.28 46.06 -29.95
C MET A 1 -9.92 46.40 -31.36
N ASN A 2 -8.96 47.29 -31.58
CA ASN A 2 -8.65 47.81 -32.92
C ASN A 2 -7.71 46.84 -33.64
N LEU A 3 -8.27 45.86 -34.36
CA LEU A 3 -7.53 44.82 -35.11
C LEU A 3 -6.53 45.42 -36.14
N ARG A 4 -6.74 46.69 -36.51
CA ARG A 4 -5.90 47.42 -37.46
C ARG A 4 -4.45 47.57 -36.99
N ILE A 5 -4.18 47.57 -35.66
CA ILE A 5 -2.83 47.65 -35.08
C ILE A 5 -1.97 46.45 -35.47
N PHE A 6 -2.56 45.26 -35.57
CA PHE A 6 -1.83 44.03 -35.93
C PHE A 6 -1.43 43.99 -37.40
N ILE A 7 -2.23 44.64 -38.27
CA ILE A 7 -1.94 44.75 -39.69
C ILE A 7 -0.89 45.85 -39.96
N GLU A 8 -0.98 46.99 -39.26
CA GLU A 8 -0.07 48.11 -39.40
C GLU A 8 1.30 47.91 -38.75
N ARG A 9 1.42 46.97 -37.77
CA ARG A 9 2.66 46.65 -37.05
C ARG A 9 2.99 45.16 -37.07
N PRO A 10 3.49 44.62 -38.19
CA PRO A 10 3.74 43.17 -38.36
C PRO A 10 4.76 42.61 -37.35
N VAL A 11 5.75 43.42 -36.98
CA VAL A 11 6.75 43.02 -35.98
C VAL A 11 6.10 42.79 -34.59
N LEU A 12 5.16 43.65 -34.20
CA LEU A 12 4.44 43.50 -32.93
C LEU A 12 3.59 42.24 -32.94
N SER A 13 2.95 41.91 -34.03
CA SER A 13 2.14 40.71 -34.21
C SER A 13 3.00 39.46 -34.10
N ALA A 14 4.14 39.44 -34.79
CA ALA A 14 5.09 38.31 -34.73
C ALA A 14 5.67 38.07 -33.30
N VAL A 15 6.06 39.14 -32.60
CA VAL A 15 6.57 39.05 -31.23
C VAL A 15 5.49 38.51 -30.28
N LEU A 16 4.25 38.99 -30.41
CA LEU A 16 3.15 38.54 -29.57
C LEU A 16 2.86 37.05 -29.80
N SER A 17 2.85 36.61 -31.06
CA SER A 17 2.67 35.21 -31.43
C SER A 17 3.78 34.32 -30.84
N ILE A 18 5.04 34.75 -30.97
CA ILE A 18 6.19 34.02 -30.38
C ILE A 18 6.08 33.96 -28.89
N VAL A 19 5.70 35.03 -28.19
CA VAL A 19 5.51 35.04 -26.73
C VAL A 19 4.42 34.05 -26.31
N ILE A 20 3.28 34.05 -27.03
CA ILE A 20 2.19 33.08 -26.73
C ILE A 20 2.67 31.63 -26.90
N VAL A 21 3.40 31.33 -27.98
CA VAL A 21 3.96 30.01 -28.23
C VAL A 21 4.96 29.61 -27.13
N VAL A 22 5.85 30.53 -26.77
CA VAL A 22 6.84 30.25 -25.69
C VAL A 22 6.14 30.01 -24.34
N VAL A 23 5.16 30.82 -23.97
CA VAL A 23 4.36 30.64 -22.76
C VAL A 23 3.57 29.32 -22.84
N GLY A 24 3.02 28.97 -23.99
CA GLY A 24 2.35 27.69 -24.21
C GLY A 24 3.28 26.48 -24.03
N ILE A 25 4.50 26.56 -24.58
CA ILE A 25 5.53 25.51 -24.41
C ILE A 25 5.94 25.39 -22.94
N ILE A 26 6.19 26.50 -22.25
CA ILE A 26 6.52 26.47 -20.81
C ILE A 26 5.36 25.83 -20.02
N GLY A 27 4.11 26.23 -20.31
CA GLY A 27 2.92 25.64 -19.69
C GLY A 27 2.83 24.14 -19.92
N LEU A 28 3.12 23.67 -21.14
CA LEU A 28 3.08 22.22 -21.46
C LEU A 28 4.03 21.39 -20.59
N PHE A 29 5.21 21.93 -20.25
CA PHE A 29 6.19 21.23 -19.42
C PHE A 29 5.98 21.40 -17.92
N THR A 30 5.21 22.40 -17.48
CA THR A 30 4.98 22.69 -16.06
C THR A 30 3.65 22.16 -15.53
N LEU A 31 2.69 21.88 -16.42
CA LEU A 31 1.41 21.33 -16.01
C LEU A 31 1.56 19.89 -15.53
N PRO A 32 1.01 19.55 -14.35
CA PRO A 32 0.95 18.15 -13.90
C PRO A 32 0.07 17.36 -14.86
N VAL A 33 0.54 16.17 -15.24
CA VAL A 33 -0.17 15.27 -16.14
C VAL A 33 -0.69 14.10 -15.34
N GLU A 34 -2.01 13.92 -15.27
CA GLU A 34 -2.70 12.85 -14.58
C GLU A 34 -3.63 12.10 -15.54
N GLN A 35 -3.82 10.81 -15.28
CA GLN A 35 -4.74 9.97 -16.08
C GLN A 35 -6.20 10.39 -15.89
N TYR A 36 -6.55 10.80 -14.68
CA TYR A 36 -7.87 11.32 -14.34
C TYR A 36 -7.72 12.75 -13.84
N PRO A 37 -8.59 13.68 -14.26
CA PRO A 37 -8.58 15.03 -13.72
C PRO A 37 -8.79 14.97 -12.20
N ASP A 38 -8.26 15.94 -11.47
CA ASP A 38 -8.28 16.07 -10.01
C ASP A 38 -9.72 16.28 -9.45
N ILE A 39 -10.69 15.61 -10.09
CA ILE A 39 -12.11 15.59 -9.75
C ILE A 39 -12.38 14.47 -8.71
N ALA A 40 -11.46 13.52 -8.59
CA ALA A 40 -11.62 12.43 -7.62
C ALA A 40 -11.52 13.01 -6.20
N PRO A 41 -12.59 12.88 -5.40
CA PRO A 41 -12.56 13.38 -4.03
C PRO A 41 -11.44 12.65 -3.24
N PRO A 42 -10.74 13.34 -2.34
CA PRO A 42 -9.77 12.70 -1.46
C PRO A 42 -10.42 11.56 -0.70
N THR A 43 -9.71 10.45 -0.54
CA THR A 43 -10.19 9.30 0.20
C THR A 43 -9.22 8.91 1.31
N VAL A 44 -9.81 8.45 2.41
CA VAL A 44 -9.08 7.84 3.53
C VAL A 44 -9.61 6.44 3.72
N GLN A 45 -8.70 5.47 3.77
CA GLN A 45 -9.02 4.08 3.98
C GLN A 45 -8.67 3.67 5.41
N VAL A 46 -9.63 3.02 6.06
CA VAL A 46 -9.45 2.37 7.37
C VAL A 46 -9.46 0.87 7.14
N TYR A 47 -8.44 0.19 7.60
CA TYR A 47 -8.28 -1.25 7.45
C TYR A 47 -7.92 -1.91 8.77
N THR A 48 -8.51 -3.05 9.04
CA THR A 48 -8.13 -3.95 10.13
C THR A 48 -8.49 -5.40 9.80
N ALA A 49 -8.01 -6.34 10.62
CA ALA A 49 -8.32 -7.75 10.50
C ALA A 49 -8.84 -8.31 11.83
N TYR A 50 -9.85 -9.16 11.73
CA TYR A 50 -10.37 -9.99 12.82
C TYR A 50 -10.27 -11.45 12.40
N ASP A 51 -9.10 -12.01 12.56
CA ASP A 51 -8.78 -13.35 12.08
C ASP A 51 -9.71 -14.41 12.67
N GLY A 52 -10.23 -15.27 11.79
CA GLY A 52 -11.15 -16.33 12.17
C GLY A 52 -12.62 -15.89 12.32
N ALA A 53 -12.93 -14.60 12.15
CA ALA A 53 -14.31 -14.13 12.19
C ALA A 53 -14.98 -14.22 10.81
N SER A 54 -16.29 -14.52 10.79
CA SER A 54 -17.10 -14.43 9.58
C SER A 54 -17.34 -12.97 9.19
N ALA A 55 -17.68 -12.72 7.91
CA ALA A 55 -18.03 -11.37 7.43
C ALA A 55 -19.15 -10.72 8.26
N GLU A 56 -20.14 -11.48 8.68
CA GLU A 56 -21.23 -10.99 9.54
C GLU A 56 -20.72 -10.55 10.92
N THR A 57 -19.82 -11.33 11.52
CA THR A 57 -19.20 -10.99 12.80
C THR A 57 -18.33 -9.73 12.66
N VAL A 58 -17.52 -9.65 11.60
CA VAL A 58 -16.70 -8.47 11.30
C VAL A 58 -17.57 -7.24 11.12
N GLN A 59 -18.67 -7.34 10.36
CA GLN A 59 -19.60 -6.24 10.17
C GLN A 59 -20.17 -5.72 11.49
N LYS A 60 -20.66 -6.62 12.35
CA LYS A 60 -21.33 -6.24 13.61
C LYS A 60 -20.36 -5.73 14.67
N SER A 61 -19.19 -6.39 14.82
CA SER A 61 -18.28 -6.16 15.94
C SER A 61 -17.14 -5.20 15.62
N VAL A 62 -16.88 -4.93 14.33
CA VAL A 62 -15.74 -4.09 13.90
C VAL A 62 -16.23 -2.93 13.06
N ILE A 63 -16.93 -3.20 11.96
CA ILE A 63 -17.33 -2.16 11.01
C ILE A 63 -18.36 -1.22 11.65
N ALA A 64 -19.43 -1.72 12.25
CA ALA A 64 -20.49 -0.89 12.78
C ALA A 64 -20.00 0.10 13.87
N PRO A 65 -19.19 -0.29 14.87
CA PRO A 65 -18.61 0.65 15.84
C PRO A 65 -17.68 1.68 15.20
N LEU A 66 -16.89 1.27 14.18
CA LEU A 66 -16.00 2.18 13.46
C LEU A 66 -16.78 3.18 12.63
N GLU A 67 -17.81 2.73 11.88
CA GLU A 67 -18.69 3.61 11.11
C GLU A 67 -19.39 4.64 11.98
N GLU A 68 -19.93 4.20 13.13
CA GLU A 68 -20.58 5.10 14.09
C GLU A 68 -19.60 6.18 14.59
N ALA A 69 -18.38 5.80 14.92
CA ALA A 69 -17.37 6.74 15.39
C ALA A 69 -16.88 7.69 14.30
N ILE A 70 -16.70 7.18 13.07
CA ILE A 70 -16.20 7.97 11.93
C ILE A 70 -17.30 8.90 11.40
N ASN A 71 -18.55 8.52 11.53
CA ASN A 71 -19.68 9.31 11.04
C ASN A 71 -19.62 10.76 11.59
N GLY A 72 -19.79 11.73 10.70
CA GLY A 72 -19.70 13.14 11.02
C GLY A 72 -18.26 13.69 11.15
N VAL A 73 -17.27 13.03 10.57
CA VAL A 73 -15.96 13.65 10.31
C VAL A 73 -16.14 14.83 9.37
N GLU A 74 -15.40 15.91 9.64
CA GLU A 74 -15.46 17.15 8.85
C GLU A 74 -15.20 16.89 7.37
N ASP A 75 -16.00 17.52 6.51
CA ASP A 75 -15.99 17.40 5.05
C ASP A 75 -16.22 15.99 4.47
N MET A 76 -16.61 15.02 5.29
CA MET A 76 -17.02 13.71 4.79
C MET A 76 -18.31 13.83 3.96
N THR A 77 -18.34 13.15 2.82
CA THR A 77 -19.52 13.06 1.94
C THR A 77 -20.30 11.77 2.21
N TYR A 78 -19.61 10.65 2.14
CA TYR A 78 -20.13 9.32 2.42
C TYR A 78 -18.98 8.37 2.74
N MET A 79 -19.30 7.17 3.20
CA MET A 79 -18.36 6.08 3.38
C MET A 79 -18.94 4.78 2.82
N THR A 80 -18.05 3.87 2.44
CA THR A 80 -18.41 2.51 2.02
C THR A 80 -17.58 1.52 2.83
N SER A 81 -18.19 0.42 3.21
CA SER A 81 -17.52 -0.59 4.03
C SER A 81 -17.62 -1.97 3.40
N SER A 82 -16.61 -2.77 3.59
CA SER A 82 -16.51 -4.15 3.11
C SER A 82 -16.00 -5.06 4.23
N ALA A 83 -16.65 -6.20 4.39
CA ALA A 83 -16.23 -7.27 5.27
C ALA A 83 -16.04 -8.56 4.50
N SER A 84 -15.01 -9.34 4.81
CA SER A 84 -14.77 -10.63 4.17
C SER A 84 -14.85 -11.79 5.17
N ASN A 85 -15.12 -12.99 4.67
CA ASN A 85 -15.06 -14.23 5.47
C ASN A 85 -13.63 -14.63 5.85
N ALA A 86 -12.61 -13.92 5.33
CA ALA A 86 -11.23 -14.02 5.78
C ALA A 86 -10.94 -13.15 7.01
N GLY A 87 -11.96 -12.46 7.56
CA GLY A 87 -11.82 -11.59 8.73
C GLY A 87 -11.37 -10.18 8.42
N SER A 88 -11.20 -9.77 7.16
CA SER A 88 -10.80 -8.40 6.83
C SER A 88 -11.97 -7.42 6.92
N ALA A 89 -11.70 -6.23 7.44
CA ALA A 89 -12.58 -5.07 7.47
C ALA A 89 -11.93 -3.90 6.76
N GLU A 90 -12.63 -3.31 5.81
CA GLU A 90 -12.18 -2.14 5.07
C GLU A 90 -13.29 -1.10 5.04
N ILE A 91 -12.97 0.15 5.39
CA ILE A 91 -13.89 1.30 5.31
C ILE A 91 -13.20 2.37 4.47
N THR A 92 -13.81 2.78 3.38
CA THR A 92 -13.34 3.87 2.54
C THR A 92 -14.22 5.10 2.76
N ILE A 93 -13.61 6.19 3.21
CA ILE A 93 -14.25 7.46 3.51
C ILE A 93 -13.95 8.44 2.37
N TYR A 94 -14.98 9.03 1.80
CA TYR A 94 -14.90 9.99 0.71
C TYR A 94 -15.16 11.40 1.25
N PHE A 95 -14.30 12.35 0.88
CA PHE A 95 -14.34 13.73 1.32
C PHE A 95 -14.78 14.66 0.20
N LYS A 96 -15.15 15.89 0.52
CA LYS A 96 -15.39 16.93 -0.47
C LYS A 96 -14.13 17.24 -1.25
N GLN A 97 -14.29 17.66 -2.50
CA GLN A 97 -13.18 18.13 -3.29
C GLN A 97 -12.50 19.34 -2.62
N GLY A 98 -11.16 19.37 -2.64
CA GLY A 98 -10.37 20.41 -1.98
C GLY A 98 -10.09 20.19 -0.50
N THR A 99 -10.62 19.10 0.11
CA THR A 99 -10.27 18.73 1.49
C THR A 99 -8.80 18.31 1.54
N ASN A 100 -8.07 18.80 2.55
CA ASN A 100 -6.68 18.39 2.77
C ASN A 100 -6.61 16.91 3.21
N PRO A 101 -5.95 16.02 2.44
CA PRO A 101 -5.93 14.59 2.73
C PRO A 101 -5.22 14.25 4.07
N ASP A 102 -4.22 15.04 4.45
CA ASP A 102 -3.49 14.81 5.71
C ASP A 102 -4.37 15.12 6.92
N MET A 103 -5.09 16.23 6.88
CA MET A 103 -6.03 16.60 7.95
C MET A 103 -7.20 15.64 8.02
N ALA A 104 -7.71 15.19 6.87
CA ALA A 104 -8.76 14.17 6.81
C ALA A 104 -8.31 12.87 7.48
N ALA A 105 -7.11 12.37 7.17
CA ALA A 105 -6.55 11.17 7.78
C ALA A 105 -6.37 11.33 9.30
N VAL A 106 -5.88 12.48 9.77
CA VAL A 106 -5.74 12.77 11.20
C VAL A 106 -7.10 12.79 11.91
N ASN A 107 -8.11 13.41 11.30
CA ASN A 107 -9.46 13.49 11.86
C ASN A 107 -10.09 12.08 11.94
N VAL A 108 -9.93 11.25 10.90
CA VAL A 108 -10.38 9.85 10.91
C VAL A 108 -9.64 9.06 11.98
N GLN A 109 -8.30 9.17 12.05
CA GLN A 109 -7.50 8.48 13.07
C GLN A 109 -7.94 8.82 14.49
N ASN A 110 -8.25 10.08 14.77
CA ASN A 110 -8.76 10.52 16.07
C ASN A 110 -10.11 9.86 16.40
N ARG A 111 -11.00 9.70 15.41
CA ARG A 111 -12.29 9.02 15.58
C ARG A 111 -12.12 7.53 15.81
N VAL A 112 -11.28 6.88 14.98
CA VAL A 112 -10.94 5.46 15.14
C VAL A 112 -10.35 5.17 16.52
N SER A 113 -9.46 6.03 17.01
CA SER A 113 -8.86 5.87 18.34
C SER A 113 -9.89 5.93 19.47
N LYS A 114 -10.96 6.73 19.32
CA LYS A 114 -12.08 6.75 20.29
C LYS A 114 -12.89 5.46 20.27
N ALA A 115 -13.03 4.82 19.11
CA ALA A 115 -13.76 3.56 18.98
C ALA A 115 -12.97 2.34 19.47
N ALA A 116 -11.65 2.45 19.68
CA ALA A 116 -10.78 1.32 20.01
C ALA A 116 -11.23 0.52 21.25
N GLY A 117 -11.86 1.19 22.24
CA GLY A 117 -12.39 0.52 23.43
C GLY A 117 -13.68 -0.29 23.21
N GLN A 118 -14.32 -0.14 22.04
CA GLN A 118 -15.52 -0.88 21.66
C GLN A 118 -15.20 -2.08 20.76
N LEU A 119 -13.97 -2.16 20.25
CA LEU A 119 -13.53 -3.21 19.36
C LEU A 119 -13.12 -4.48 20.13
N PRO A 120 -13.26 -5.67 19.53
CA PRO A 120 -12.71 -6.90 20.08
C PRO A 120 -11.23 -6.79 20.42
N ALA A 121 -10.79 -7.48 21.47
CA ALA A 121 -9.41 -7.45 21.93
C ALA A 121 -8.41 -7.90 20.85
N GLU A 122 -8.80 -8.87 20.02
CA GLU A 122 -8.02 -9.38 18.90
C GLU A 122 -7.79 -8.29 17.85
N VAL A 123 -8.82 -7.52 17.49
CA VAL A 123 -8.74 -6.40 16.55
C VAL A 123 -7.88 -5.28 17.12
N THR A 124 -8.07 -4.95 18.40
CA THR A 124 -7.27 -3.92 19.07
C THR A 124 -5.80 -4.30 19.13
N ARG A 125 -5.48 -5.59 19.28
CA ARG A 125 -4.11 -6.10 19.28
C ARG A 125 -3.45 -6.03 17.90
N VAL A 126 -4.18 -6.32 16.83
CA VAL A 126 -3.73 -6.16 15.44
C VAL A 126 -3.56 -4.68 15.12
N GLY A 127 -4.47 -3.87 15.61
CA GLY A 127 -4.55 -2.43 15.34
C GLY A 127 -5.43 -2.10 14.15
N VAL A 128 -5.83 -0.84 14.09
CA VAL A 128 -6.60 -0.29 12.97
C VAL A 128 -5.71 0.71 12.24
N SER A 129 -5.43 0.44 10.97
CA SER A 129 -4.63 1.32 10.12
C SER A 129 -5.51 2.33 9.39
N VAL A 130 -5.02 3.56 9.30
CA VAL A 130 -5.67 4.65 8.57
C VAL A 130 -4.69 5.17 7.53
N ASN A 131 -5.01 4.99 6.26
CA ASN A 131 -4.16 5.34 5.14
C ASN A 131 -4.87 6.37 4.25
N LYS A 132 -4.14 7.40 3.84
CA LYS A 132 -4.57 8.32 2.80
C LYS A 132 -4.18 7.72 1.46
N ARG A 133 -5.12 7.30 0.68
CA ARG A 133 -4.84 6.83 -0.67
C ARG A 133 -5.98 7.21 -1.61
N GLN A 134 -5.65 7.44 -2.85
CA GLN A 134 -6.63 7.55 -3.92
C GLN A 134 -7.03 6.15 -4.37
N ASN A 135 -8.28 5.96 -4.81
CA ASN A 135 -8.74 4.66 -5.31
C ASN A 135 -8.05 4.26 -6.63
N GLY A 136 -7.44 5.22 -7.32
CA GLY A 136 -6.64 4.97 -8.52
C GLY A 136 -5.32 4.27 -8.20
N MET A 137 -5.12 3.12 -8.81
CA MET A 137 -3.87 2.37 -8.72
C MET A 137 -2.88 2.94 -9.73
N LEU A 138 -1.65 3.26 -9.28
CA LEU A 138 -0.59 3.81 -10.12
C LEU A 138 0.09 2.75 -10.95
N GLN A 139 0.49 1.67 -10.28
CA GLN A 139 1.35 0.66 -10.86
C GLN A 139 1.15 -0.68 -10.17
N ILE A 140 1.25 -1.75 -10.97
CA ILE A 140 1.38 -3.12 -10.48
C ILE A 140 2.71 -3.68 -10.96
N PHE A 141 3.48 -4.22 -10.03
CA PHE A 141 4.64 -5.04 -10.34
C PHE A 141 4.58 -6.36 -9.59
N THR A 142 5.25 -7.37 -10.11
CA THR A 142 5.34 -8.71 -9.50
C THR A 142 6.79 -9.08 -9.29
N LEU A 143 7.10 -9.52 -8.08
CA LEU A 143 8.34 -10.22 -7.78
C LEU A 143 8.06 -11.72 -7.93
N HIS A 144 8.79 -12.40 -8.80
CA HIS A 144 8.56 -13.81 -9.09
C HIS A 144 9.87 -14.60 -9.17
N SER A 145 9.76 -15.93 -9.09
CA SER A 145 10.90 -16.84 -9.25
C SER A 145 10.74 -17.67 -10.53
N PRO A 146 11.43 -17.31 -11.62
CA PRO A 146 11.33 -18.01 -12.91
C PRO A 146 11.75 -19.48 -12.84
N ASP A 147 12.74 -19.80 -12.02
CA ASP A 147 13.26 -21.14 -11.80
C ASP A 147 12.57 -21.90 -10.66
N SER A 148 11.61 -21.27 -9.98
CA SER A 148 10.91 -21.80 -8.80
C SER A 148 11.84 -22.17 -7.64
N SER A 149 13.03 -21.57 -7.56
CA SER A 149 13.98 -21.77 -6.47
C SER A 149 13.55 -21.08 -5.17
N LEU A 150 12.70 -20.04 -5.30
CA LEU A 150 12.16 -19.26 -4.19
C LEU A 150 10.65 -19.46 -4.12
N ASP A 151 10.15 -19.69 -2.93
CA ASP A 151 8.72 -19.83 -2.68
C ASP A 151 8.02 -18.47 -2.51
N GLU A 152 6.70 -18.49 -2.57
CA GLU A 152 5.85 -17.30 -2.41
C GLU A 152 6.07 -16.61 -1.07
N ASN A 153 6.31 -17.37 0.01
CA ASN A 153 6.53 -16.83 1.35
C ASN A 153 7.81 -15.99 1.40
N PHE A 154 8.88 -16.50 0.81
CA PHE A 154 10.14 -15.78 0.74
C PHE A 154 9.98 -14.48 -0.07
N LEU A 155 9.34 -14.58 -1.25
CA LEU A 155 9.12 -13.42 -2.13
C LEU A 155 8.29 -12.33 -1.43
N SER A 156 7.19 -12.73 -0.78
CA SER A 156 6.34 -11.81 -0.03
C SER A 156 7.08 -11.15 1.13
N ASN A 157 7.83 -11.92 1.89
CA ASN A 157 8.63 -11.40 2.99
C ASN A 157 9.71 -10.44 2.50
N TYR A 158 10.38 -10.77 1.39
CA TYR A 158 11.38 -9.89 0.79
C TYR A 158 10.79 -8.54 0.37
N ILE A 159 9.61 -8.55 -0.24
CA ILE A 159 8.89 -7.34 -0.61
C ILE A 159 8.57 -6.50 0.63
N ASN A 160 7.98 -7.12 1.66
CA ASN A 160 7.54 -6.42 2.86
C ASN A 160 8.71 -5.79 3.64
N ILE A 161 9.89 -6.41 3.64
CA ILE A 161 11.06 -5.91 4.37
C ILE A 161 11.87 -4.93 3.54
N ASN A 162 12.08 -5.19 2.23
CA ASN A 162 13.06 -4.45 1.43
C ASN A 162 12.43 -3.47 0.45
N LEU A 163 11.34 -3.85 -0.24
CA LEU A 163 10.77 -3.03 -1.31
C LEU A 163 9.69 -2.08 -0.79
N LYS A 164 8.69 -2.59 -0.07
CA LYS A 164 7.55 -1.80 0.42
C LYS A 164 7.98 -0.58 1.24
N PRO A 165 8.88 -0.66 2.23
CA PRO A 165 9.26 0.52 3.02
C PRO A 165 10.03 1.56 2.21
N ALA A 166 10.73 1.14 1.15
CA ALA A 166 11.46 2.04 0.27
C ALA A 166 10.50 2.76 -0.68
N ILE A 167 9.54 2.06 -1.27
CA ILE A 167 8.52 2.64 -2.15
C ILE A 167 7.63 3.63 -1.37
N LEU A 168 7.23 3.31 -0.14
CA LEU A 168 6.44 4.22 0.72
C LEU A 168 7.18 5.53 1.07
N ARG A 169 8.49 5.61 0.88
CA ARG A 169 9.28 6.85 1.08
C ARG A 169 9.29 7.76 -0.14
N ILE A 170 8.84 7.27 -1.29
CA ILE A 170 8.70 8.08 -2.50
C ILE A 170 7.57 9.08 -2.27
N SER A 171 7.86 10.35 -2.53
CA SER A 171 6.87 11.42 -2.32
C SER A 171 5.66 11.22 -3.24
N GLY A 172 4.46 11.31 -2.68
CA GLY A 172 3.21 11.09 -3.42
C GLY A 172 2.70 9.65 -3.43
N VAL A 173 3.48 8.66 -2.97
CA VAL A 173 2.97 7.31 -2.71
C VAL A 173 2.11 7.32 -1.46
N GLY A 174 0.86 6.85 -1.58
CA GLY A 174 -0.11 6.79 -0.49
C GLY A 174 -0.13 5.44 0.23
N ASP A 175 -0.04 4.35 -0.52
CA ASP A 175 -0.03 2.98 0.03
C ASP A 175 0.63 1.99 -0.95
N VAL A 176 1.13 0.90 -0.40
CA VAL A 176 1.65 -0.26 -1.14
C VAL A 176 1.02 -1.52 -0.59
N GLN A 177 0.14 -2.10 -1.37
CA GLN A 177 -0.54 -3.34 -1.04
C GLN A 177 0.19 -4.54 -1.63
N VAL A 178 0.62 -5.46 -0.78
CA VAL A 178 1.29 -6.70 -1.18
C VAL A 178 0.27 -7.82 -1.18
N MET A 179 0.11 -8.49 -2.32
CA MET A 179 -0.80 -9.64 -2.48
C MET A 179 -0.06 -10.93 -2.12
N GLY A 180 0.20 -11.11 -0.84
CA GLY A 180 0.89 -12.27 -0.28
C GLY A 180 0.96 -12.19 1.23
N GLY A 181 1.04 -13.34 1.89
CA GLY A 181 1.15 -13.42 3.35
C GLY A 181 2.56 -13.08 3.84
N VAL A 182 2.66 -12.61 5.06
CA VAL A 182 3.94 -12.52 5.78
C VAL A 182 4.22 -13.83 6.51
N TYR A 183 5.49 -14.08 6.84
CA TYR A 183 5.84 -15.24 7.65
C TYR A 183 5.16 -15.20 9.01
N SER A 184 4.60 -16.35 9.40
CA SER A 184 3.99 -16.56 10.69
C SER A 184 4.30 -17.96 11.20
N MET A 185 4.41 -18.12 12.53
CA MET A 185 4.50 -19.42 13.14
C MET A 185 3.12 -20.06 13.17
N ARG A 186 2.95 -21.17 12.47
CA ARG A 186 1.68 -21.91 12.40
C ARG A 186 1.68 -23.04 13.41
N VAL A 187 0.69 -23.04 14.27
CA VAL A 187 0.46 -24.07 15.30
C VAL A 187 -0.81 -24.84 14.94
N TRP A 188 -0.63 -26.00 14.33
CA TRP A 188 -1.73 -26.87 13.91
C TRP A 188 -2.09 -27.80 15.06
N LEU A 189 -3.15 -27.46 15.79
CA LEU A 189 -3.61 -28.21 16.94
C LEU A 189 -4.14 -29.58 16.51
N LYS A 190 -3.92 -30.59 17.33
CA LYS A 190 -4.45 -31.97 17.17
C LYS A 190 -5.64 -32.16 18.12
N PRO A 191 -6.90 -32.02 17.65
CA PRO A 191 -8.09 -32.02 18.50
C PRO A 191 -8.24 -33.30 19.32
N ASP A 192 -7.92 -34.45 18.71
CA ASP A 192 -8.03 -35.75 19.38
C ASP A 192 -7.08 -35.87 20.58
N VAL A 193 -5.84 -35.38 20.43
CA VAL A 193 -4.86 -35.38 21.50
C VAL A 193 -5.23 -34.37 22.58
N MET A 194 -5.69 -33.18 22.18
CA MET A 194 -6.18 -32.17 23.12
C MET A 194 -7.34 -32.67 23.96
N ALA A 195 -8.30 -33.40 23.34
CA ALA A 195 -9.42 -34.00 24.05
C ALA A 195 -8.97 -35.03 25.15
N GLN A 196 -7.93 -35.82 24.83
CA GLN A 196 -7.35 -36.76 25.82
C GLN A 196 -6.80 -36.04 27.06
N TYR A 197 -6.17 -34.89 26.86
CA TYR A 197 -5.64 -34.06 27.93
C TYR A 197 -6.66 -33.05 28.49
N LYS A 198 -7.92 -33.06 28.01
CA LYS A 198 -8.99 -32.11 28.39
C LYS A 198 -8.53 -30.65 28.22
N LEU A 199 -7.92 -30.35 27.10
CA LEU A 199 -7.46 -29.02 26.73
C LEU A 199 -8.44 -28.36 25.74
N ILE A 200 -8.57 -27.06 25.86
CA ILE A 200 -9.29 -26.22 24.91
C ILE A 200 -8.29 -25.27 24.21
N PRO A 201 -8.60 -24.74 23.02
CA PRO A 201 -7.68 -23.85 22.30
C PRO A 201 -7.22 -22.63 23.10
N SER A 202 -8.06 -22.10 24.00
CA SER A 202 -7.70 -20.97 24.87
C SER A 202 -6.57 -21.31 25.87
N ASP A 203 -6.43 -22.57 26.29
CA ASP A 203 -5.31 -22.99 27.16
C ASP A 203 -3.97 -22.84 26.40
N VAL A 204 -3.98 -23.19 25.11
CA VAL A 204 -2.79 -23.08 24.25
C VAL A 204 -2.47 -21.61 23.98
N THR A 205 -3.47 -20.78 23.67
CA THR A 205 -3.25 -19.35 23.47
C THR A 205 -2.75 -18.64 24.72
N ALA A 206 -3.25 -19.02 25.90
CA ALA A 206 -2.77 -18.50 27.17
C ALA A 206 -1.32 -18.89 27.44
N ALA A 207 -0.95 -20.14 27.16
CA ALA A 207 0.43 -20.63 27.34
C ALA A 207 1.40 -19.92 26.37
N LEU A 208 1.00 -19.74 25.10
CA LEU A 208 1.75 -18.97 24.10
C LEU A 208 1.95 -17.53 24.56
N ALA A 209 0.89 -16.86 24.99
CA ALA A 209 0.94 -15.48 25.44
C ALA A 209 1.83 -15.27 26.67
N SER A 210 1.88 -16.26 27.59
CA SER A 210 2.68 -16.18 28.80
C SER A 210 4.17 -16.47 28.61
N GLN A 211 4.53 -17.30 27.60
CA GLN A 211 5.91 -17.77 27.39
C GLN A 211 6.59 -17.16 26.18
N ASN A 212 5.82 -16.62 25.20
CA ASN A 212 6.37 -15.95 24.02
C ASN A 212 6.23 -14.43 24.16
N ILE A 213 6.85 -13.86 25.18
CA ILE A 213 6.83 -12.42 25.48
C ILE A 213 8.24 -11.84 25.48
N GLU A 214 8.33 -10.56 25.21
CA GLU A 214 9.56 -9.80 25.43
C GLU A 214 9.38 -8.94 26.67
N ALA A 215 10.19 -9.21 27.71
CA ALA A 215 10.08 -8.53 28.98
C ALA A 215 11.38 -7.78 29.30
N ALA A 216 11.26 -6.57 29.82
CA ALA A 216 12.38 -5.85 30.41
C ALA A 216 12.66 -6.44 31.80
N THR A 217 13.78 -7.15 31.95
CA THR A 217 14.12 -7.89 33.17
C THR A 217 14.89 -7.03 34.19
N GLY A 218 15.21 -5.77 33.85
CA GLY A 218 15.94 -4.87 34.73
C GLY A 218 17.43 -5.23 34.88
N SER A 219 18.07 -4.64 35.88
CA SER A 219 19.47 -4.86 36.21
C SER A 219 19.62 -5.23 37.68
N ILE A 220 20.64 -6.06 38.00
CA ILE A 220 21.02 -6.41 39.34
C ILE A 220 22.24 -5.58 39.74
N GLY A 221 22.23 -4.99 40.93
CA GLY A 221 23.35 -4.23 41.45
C GLY A 221 23.26 -2.73 41.39
N GLU A 222 22.14 -2.15 40.92
CA GLU A 222 21.94 -0.71 40.85
C GLU A 222 22.04 0.02 42.21
N ASN A 223 21.72 -0.65 43.32
CA ASN A 223 21.81 -0.14 44.70
C ASN A 223 22.86 -0.85 45.56
N SER A 224 23.78 -1.59 44.94
CA SER A 224 24.83 -2.27 45.71
C SER A 224 26.02 -1.32 45.91
N LYS A 225 26.79 -1.58 46.99
CA LYS A 225 28.06 -0.87 47.21
C LYS A 225 29.17 -1.27 46.23
N GLU A 226 28.88 -2.19 45.31
CA GLU A 226 29.80 -2.66 44.29
C GLU A 226 29.62 -1.83 43.01
N ALA A 227 30.72 -1.51 42.34
CA ALA A 227 30.75 -0.63 41.15
C ALA A 227 30.24 -1.27 39.85
N LYS A 228 29.54 -2.39 39.88
CA LYS A 228 29.10 -3.14 38.71
C LYS A 228 27.60 -3.46 38.77
N ALA A 229 26.86 -2.93 37.80
CA ALA A 229 25.49 -3.36 37.53
C ALA A 229 25.46 -4.40 36.39
N TYR A 230 24.72 -5.47 36.56
CA TYR A 230 24.54 -6.52 35.55
C TYR A 230 23.14 -6.44 34.98
N THR A 231 23.02 -6.11 33.68
CA THR A 231 21.74 -6.17 32.98
C THR A 231 21.35 -7.62 32.74
N MET A 232 20.18 -8.01 33.23
CA MET A 232 19.64 -9.33 32.95
C MET A 232 19.14 -9.38 31.51
N LYS A 233 19.58 -10.40 30.75
CA LYS A 233 19.03 -10.66 29.42
C LYS A 233 18.02 -11.81 29.51
N TYR A 234 16.81 -11.53 29.05
CA TYR A 234 15.79 -12.55 28.80
C TYR A 234 15.91 -13.05 27.37
N ARG A 235 15.53 -14.31 27.11
CA ARG A 235 15.65 -14.93 25.79
C ARG A 235 14.80 -14.24 24.73
N GLY A 236 13.76 -13.52 25.13
CA GLY A 236 12.86 -12.79 24.25
C GLY A 236 11.85 -13.71 23.55
N ARG A 237 11.37 -13.26 22.40
CA ARG A 237 10.40 -14.00 21.57
C ARG A 237 11.06 -15.22 20.96
N LEU A 238 10.31 -16.31 20.89
CA LEU A 238 10.71 -17.54 20.25
C LEU A 238 10.71 -17.35 18.72
N MET A 239 11.69 -17.93 18.02
CA MET A 239 11.90 -17.71 16.60
C MET A 239 11.76 -18.98 15.75
N THR A 240 11.99 -20.16 16.33
CA THR A 240 11.99 -21.41 15.57
C THR A 240 10.85 -22.33 15.98
N PRO A 241 10.38 -23.22 15.07
CA PRO A 241 9.35 -24.22 15.40
C PRO A 241 9.73 -25.09 16.59
N GLU A 242 11.03 -25.42 16.74
CA GLU A 242 11.55 -26.21 17.83
C GLU A 242 11.40 -25.49 19.17
N GLU A 243 11.72 -24.18 19.20
CA GLU A 243 11.55 -23.37 20.40
C GLU A 243 10.08 -23.26 20.81
N PHE A 244 9.19 -23.06 19.86
CA PHE A 244 7.74 -23.06 20.10
C PHE A 244 7.26 -24.41 20.61
N GLY A 245 7.86 -25.52 20.11
CA GLY A 245 7.55 -26.87 20.55
C GLY A 245 7.82 -27.13 22.03
N GLU A 246 8.77 -26.42 22.61
CA GLU A 246 9.17 -26.54 24.00
C GLU A 246 8.28 -25.78 24.99
N ILE A 247 7.31 -24.98 24.49
CA ILE A 247 6.34 -24.27 25.33
C ILE A 247 5.58 -25.26 26.21
N VAL A 248 5.53 -24.99 27.50
CA VAL A 248 4.83 -25.81 28.50
C VAL A 248 3.35 -25.44 28.52
N ILE A 249 2.49 -26.39 28.16
CA ILE A 249 1.03 -26.21 28.18
C ILE A 249 0.47 -26.52 29.55
N ARG A 250 0.95 -27.63 30.15
CA ARG A 250 0.53 -28.07 31.49
C ARG A 250 1.67 -28.80 32.21
N SER A 251 1.77 -28.58 33.49
CA SER A 251 2.65 -29.33 34.37
C SER A 251 1.81 -30.02 35.44
N THR A 252 2.06 -31.32 35.68
CA THR A 252 1.40 -32.06 36.73
C THR A 252 2.21 -32.01 38.03
N LYS A 253 1.57 -32.27 39.18
CA LYS A 253 2.24 -32.29 40.47
C LYS A 253 3.31 -33.39 40.55
N ASN A 254 3.27 -34.39 39.67
CA ASN A 254 4.23 -35.50 39.62
C ASN A 254 5.47 -35.17 38.74
N GLY A 255 5.59 -33.94 38.25
CA GLY A 255 6.72 -33.52 37.41
C GLY A 255 6.59 -33.83 35.93
N GLU A 256 5.47 -34.40 35.48
CA GLU A 256 5.19 -34.59 34.06
C GLU A 256 4.86 -33.22 33.42
N VAL A 257 5.47 -32.93 32.29
CA VAL A 257 5.32 -31.68 31.57
C VAL A 257 4.78 -31.96 30.16
N LEU A 258 3.59 -31.48 29.88
CA LEU A 258 3.00 -31.53 28.54
C LEU A 258 3.46 -30.32 27.74
N ARG A 259 4.10 -30.55 26.59
CA ARG A 259 4.64 -29.52 25.72
C ARG A 259 3.81 -29.33 24.47
N LEU A 260 3.92 -28.16 23.85
CA LEU A 260 3.15 -27.81 22.64
C LEU A 260 3.39 -28.80 21.49
N LYS A 261 4.62 -29.29 21.30
CA LYS A 261 4.97 -30.27 20.25
C LYS A 261 4.18 -31.59 20.35
N GLU A 262 3.68 -31.95 21.52
CA GLU A 262 2.92 -33.16 21.71
C GLU A 262 1.48 -33.05 21.23
N ILE A 263 0.90 -31.85 21.36
CA ILE A 263 -0.50 -31.56 21.02
C ILE A 263 -0.69 -30.78 19.69
N ALA A 264 0.41 -30.38 19.07
CA ALA A 264 0.37 -29.60 17.82
C ALA A 264 1.52 -29.96 16.87
N ASN A 265 1.30 -29.70 15.58
CA ASN A 265 2.37 -29.60 14.60
C ASN A 265 2.72 -28.13 14.42
N ILE A 266 4.01 -27.79 14.48
CA ILE A 266 4.50 -26.43 14.41
C ILE A 266 5.35 -26.27 13.18
N SER A 267 5.06 -25.25 12.37
CA SER A 267 5.79 -24.97 11.14
C SER A 267 5.82 -23.46 10.86
N LEU A 268 6.86 -23.02 10.18
CA LEU A 268 6.87 -21.67 9.61
C LEU A 268 6.02 -21.67 8.34
N GLY A 269 5.10 -20.75 8.22
CA GLY A 269 4.18 -20.64 7.10
C GLY A 269 3.72 -19.21 6.88
N GLN A 270 2.60 -19.03 6.19
CA GLN A 270 1.98 -17.71 5.99
C GLN A 270 1.02 -17.35 7.12
N GLU A 271 0.88 -16.05 7.39
CA GLU A 271 -0.15 -15.52 8.30
C GLU A 271 -1.56 -15.82 7.77
N SER A 272 -1.76 -15.71 6.47
CA SER A 272 -3.02 -16.01 5.79
C SER A 272 -2.77 -16.81 4.51
N TYR A 273 -3.63 -17.79 4.24
CA TYR A 273 -3.66 -18.55 2.99
C TYR A 273 -4.79 -18.11 2.06
N SER A 274 -5.37 -16.94 2.30
CA SER A 274 -6.50 -16.41 1.51
C SER A 274 -6.11 -15.99 0.10
N TYR A 275 -4.83 -15.70 -0.12
CA TYR A 275 -4.28 -15.30 -1.42
C TYR A 275 -3.13 -16.22 -1.79
N GLN A 276 -3.11 -16.64 -3.03
CA GLN A 276 -1.99 -17.38 -3.63
C GLN A 276 -1.65 -16.73 -4.96
N GLY A 277 -0.42 -16.26 -5.09
CA GLY A 277 0.07 -15.57 -6.28
C GLY A 277 0.88 -16.47 -7.19
N SER A 278 0.64 -16.37 -8.48
CA SER A 278 1.50 -16.99 -9.47
C SER A 278 1.71 -16.05 -10.68
N PHE A 279 2.90 -16.12 -11.26
CA PHE A 279 3.23 -15.42 -12.48
C PHE A 279 3.72 -16.43 -13.52
N ASN A 280 2.98 -16.56 -14.63
CA ASN A 280 3.25 -17.57 -15.66
C ASN A 280 3.38 -19.01 -15.11
N GLY A 281 2.56 -19.36 -14.11
CA GLY A 281 2.60 -20.68 -13.48
C GLY A 281 3.76 -20.92 -12.51
N LYS A 282 4.52 -19.87 -12.17
CA LYS A 282 5.63 -19.89 -11.22
C LYS A 282 5.28 -19.09 -9.96
N PRO A 283 5.94 -19.34 -8.81
CA PRO A 283 5.72 -18.54 -7.60
C PRO A 283 5.94 -17.06 -7.88
N GLY A 284 4.98 -16.21 -7.48
CA GLY A 284 5.08 -14.78 -7.68
C GLY A 284 4.12 -14.03 -6.77
N VAL A 285 4.55 -12.85 -6.32
CA VAL A 285 3.79 -11.97 -5.44
C VAL A 285 3.65 -10.61 -6.10
N SER A 286 2.43 -10.16 -6.28
CA SER A 286 2.11 -8.88 -6.90
C SER A 286 1.99 -7.78 -5.85
N CYS A 287 2.45 -6.59 -6.24
CA CYS A 287 2.34 -5.37 -5.46
C CYS A 287 1.56 -4.32 -6.23
N MET A 288 0.61 -3.71 -5.56
CA MET A 288 -0.17 -2.60 -6.06
C MET A 288 0.28 -1.33 -5.35
N VAL A 289 0.64 -0.30 -6.12
CA VAL A 289 1.05 0.99 -5.58
C VAL A 289 -0.06 2.00 -5.83
N TYR A 290 -0.40 2.76 -4.80
CA TYR A 290 -1.44 3.79 -4.83
C TYR A 290 -0.84 5.15 -4.54
N GLN A 291 -1.38 6.19 -5.18
CA GLN A 291 -0.97 7.56 -4.95
C GLN A 291 -1.78 8.25 -3.84
N THR A 292 -1.26 9.35 -3.33
CA THR A 292 -2.04 10.32 -2.56
C THR A 292 -2.81 11.24 -3.48
N ALA A 293 -3.95 11.77 -3.04
CA ALA A 293 -4.71 12.74 -3.82
C ALA A 293 -3.87 13.99 -4.11
N GLY A 294 -3.96 14.52 -5.34
CA GLY A 294 -3.24 15.72 -5.79
C GLY A 294 -1.74 15.52 -6.04
N SER A 295 -1.26 14.28 -6.12
CA SER A 295 0.13 13.99 -6.44
C SER A 295 0.33 13.70 -7.94
N ASN A 296 1.54 13.96 -8.45
CA ASN A 296 1.86 13.77 -9.88
C ASN A 296 2.15 12.30 -10.19
N ALA A 297 1.16 11.60 -10.77
CA ALA A 297 1.25 10.18 -11.13
C ALA A 297 2.47 9.85 -12.02
N THR A 298 2.78 10.72 -12.98
CA THR A 298 3.89 10.52 -13.93
C THR A 298 5.24 10.56 -13.24
N GLU A 299 5.43 11.50 -12.33
CA GLU A 299 6.68 11.66 -11.58
C GLU A 299 6.88 10.50 -10.61
N ILE A 300 5.83 10.14 -9.87
CA ILE A 300 5.87 9.01 -8.93
C ILE A 300 6.21 7.71 -9.65
N ASN A 301 5.55 7.41 -10.78
CA ASN A 301 5.84 6.21 -11.56
C ASN A 301 7.29 6.20 -12.05
N ARG A 302 7.83 7.35 -12.50
CA ARG A 302 9.24 7.46 -12.92
C ARG A 302 10.19 7.15 -11.76
N GLU A 303 9.90 7.64 -10.56
CA GLU A 303 10.71 7.37 -9.37
C GLU A 303 10.61 5.90 -8.95
N ILE A 304 9.41 5.30 -9.02
CA ILE A 304 9.21 3.87 -8.75
C ILE A 304 9.99 3.03 -9.77
N ASP A 305 9.90 3.34 -11.06
CA ASP A 305 10.60 2.61 -12.12
C ASP A 305 12.12 2.68 -11.93
N ALA A 306 12.66 3.85 -11.60
CA ALA A 306 14.07 4.02 -11.29
C ALA A 306 14.48 3.20 -10.06
N PHE A 307 13.66 3.20 -9.01
CA PHE A 307 13.89 2.40 -7.81
C PHE A 307 13.85 0.90 -8.12
N LEU A 308 12.84 0.42 -8.86
CA LEU A 308 12.70 -1.00 -9.22
C LEU A 308 13.85 -1.47 -10.12
N ALA A 309 14.31 -0.63 -11.05
CA ALA A 309 15.49 -0.92 -11.89
C ALA A 309 16.77 -1.04 -11.09
N ASP A 310 16.94 -0.24 -10.04
CA ASP A 310 18.08 -0.37 -9.12
C ASP A 310 17.93 -1.56 -8.17
N ALA A 311 16.74 -1.79 -7.62
CA ALA A 311 16.43 -2.94 -6.78
C ALA A 311 16.65 -4.27 -7.53
N SER A 312 16.32 -4.34 -8.82
CA SER A 312 16.51 -5.54 -9.66
C SER A 312 17.97 -6.02 -9.70
N LYS A 313 18.94 -5.10 -9.57
CA LYS A 313 20.38 -5.44 -9.53
C LYS A 313 20.81 -6.09 -8.21
N ARG A 314 20.01 -5.93 -7.15
CA ARG A 314 20.30 -6.37 -5.78
C ARG A 314 19.40 -7.50 -5.31
N LEU A 315 18.57 -8.04 -6.20
CA LEU A 315 17.68 -9.16 -5.88
C LEU A 315 18.47 -10.43 -5.53
N PRO A 316 17.91 -11.30 -4.68
CA PRO A 316 18.43 -12.65 -4.49
C PRO A 316 18.47 -13.40 -5.83
N LYS A 317 19.41 -14.32 -5.96
CA LYS A 317 19.47 -15.20 -7.14
C LYS A 317 18.16 -15.99 -7.26
N GLY A 318 17.60 -16.04 -8.47
CA GLY A 318 16.33 -16.71 -8.73
C GLY A 318 15.10 -15.83 -8.52
N ALA A 319 15.25 -14.54 -8.20
CA ALA A 319 14.14 -13.58 -8.13
C ALA A 319 14.24 -12.55 -9.25
N GLU A 320 13.10 -12.22 -9.87
CA GLU A 320 12.97 -11.19 -10.90
C GLU A 320 11.76 -10.29 -10.63
N ILE A 321 11.88 -9.00 -10.98
CA ILE A 321 10.77 -8.05 -10.96
C ILE A 321 10.24 -7.86 -12.36
N THR A 322 8.93 -7.99 -12.53
CA THR A 322 8.24 -7.67 -13.78
C THR A 322 7.12 -6.67 -13.49
N GLN A 323 7.12 -5.57 -14.22
CA GLN A 323 6.02 -4.61 -14.21
C GLN A 323 4.86 -5.17 -15.02
N LEU A 324 3.66 -5.21 -14.44
CA LEU A 324 2.46 -5.72 -15.09
C LEU A 324 1.60 -4.63 -15.69
N MET A 325 1.52 -3.50 -14.99
CA MET A 325 0.70 -2.37 -15.39
C MET A 325 1.31 -1.08 -14.85
N SER A 326 1.31 -0.05 -15.68
CA SER A 326 1.62 1.32 -15.27
C SER A 326 0.60 2.27 -15.90
N THR A 327 0.08 3.20 -15.11
CA THR A 327 -0.79 4.26 -15.61
C THR A 327 -0.07 5.15 -16.62
N ASN A 328 1.25 5.26 -16.53
CA ASN A 328 2.07 6.03 -17.46
C ASN A 328 2.00 5.51 -18.89
N GLU A 329 1.91 4.20 -19.12
CA GLU A 329 1.83 3.62 -20.46
C GLU A 329 0.58 4.12 -21.20
N PHE A 330 -0.58 4.08 -20.54
CA PHE A 330 -1.83 4.60 -21.11
C PHE A 330 -1.80 6.11 -21.32
N LEU A 331 -1.20 6.81 -20.36
CA LEU A 331 -1.10 8.26 -20.38
C LEU A 331 -0.19 8.74 -21.51
N PHE A 332 1.00 8.16 -21.66
CA PHE A 332 1.92 8.52 -22.74
C PHE A 332 1.39 8.11 -24.11
N ALA A 333 0.72 6.96 -24.22
CA ALA A 333 0.05 6.57 -25.46
C ALA A 333 -1.02 7.59 -25.87
N SER A 334 -1.84 8.05 -24.91
CA SER A 334 -2.87 9.06 -25.14
C SER A 334 -2.27 10.41 -25.53
N ILE A 335 -1.24 10.88 -24.83
CA ILE A 335 -0.54 12.14 -25.15
C ILE A 335 0.10 12.05 -26.54
N HIS A 336 0.74 10.95 -26.88
CA HIS A 336 1.35 10.77 -28.18
C HIS A 336 0.32 10.86 -29.32
N GLU A 337 -0.85 10.25 -29.15
CA GLU A 337 -1.92 10.29 -30.15
C GLU A 337 -2.50 11.70 -30.27
N VAL A 338 -2.69 12.43 -29.16
CA VAL A 338 -3.14 13.82 -29.16
C VAL A 338 -2.12 14.73 -29.87
N LEU A 339 -0.83 14.60 -29.56
CA LEU A 339 0.22 15.38 -30.21
C LEU A 339 0.30 15.09 -31.71
N LYS A 340 0.20 13.81 -32.08
CA LYS A 340 0.19 13.39 -33.50
C LYS A 340 -0.98 14.00 -34.24
N THR A 341 -2.21 13.88 -33.73
CA THR A 341 -3.40 14.44 -34.34
C THR A 341 -3.35 15.98 -34.41
N LEU A 342 -2.76 16.62 -33.39
CA LEU A 342 -2.54 18.07 -33.40
C LEU A 342 -1.59 18.49 -34.53
N ILE A 343 -0.45 17.78 -34.68
CA ILE A 343 0.51 18.03 -35.75
C ILE A 343 -0.13 17.80 -37.12
N GLU A 344 -0.87 16.72 -37.31
CA GLU A 344 -1.58 16.38 -38.52
C GLU A 344 -2.61 17.48 -38.85
N ALA A 345 -3.38 17.97 -37.85
CA ALA A 345 -4.33 19.05 -38.04
C ALA A 345 -3.66 20.37 -38.46
N ILE A 346 -2.54 20.73 -37.80
CA ILE A 346 -1.77 21.95 -38.18
C ILE A 346 -1.24 21.82 -39.59
N LEU A 347 -0.66 20.69 -39.97
CA LEU A 347 -0.16 20.47 -41.34
C LEU A 347 -1.28 20.56 -42.37
N LEU A 348 -2.45 19.98 -42.05
CA LEU A 348 -3.62 20.04 -42.95
C LEU A 348 -4.12 21.48 -43.11
N VAL A 349 -4.21 22.25 -42.04
CA VAL A 349 -4.58 23.66 -42.08
C VAL A 349 -3.59 24.47 -42.91
N ILE A 350 -2.28 24.27 -42.68
CA ILE A 350 -1.22 24.92 -43.46
C ILE A 350 -1.38 24.59 -44.97
N LEU A 351 -1.60 23.31 -45.28
CA LEU A 351 -1.76 22.86 -46.67
C LEU A 351 -3.00 23.48 -47.34
N VAL A 352 -4.14 23.48 -46.62
CA VAL A 352 -5.39 24.09 -47.15
C VAL A 352 -5.20 25.56 -47.39
N VAL A 353 -4.66 26.30 -46.44
CA VAL A 353 -4.40 27.75 -46.55
C VAL A 353 -3.42 28.02 -47.69
N TYR A 354 -2.37 27.22 -47.86
CA TYR A 354 -1.43 27.34 -48.95
C TYR A 354 -2.08 27.10 -50.33
N VAL A 355 -2.91 26.09 -50.46
CA VAL A 355 -3.63 25.79 -51.72
C VAL A 355 -4.57 26.94 -52.12
N PHE A 356 -5.26 27.53 -51.15
CA PHE A 356 -6.22 28.63 -51.46
C PHE A 356 -5.55 30.00 -51.64
N LEU A 357 -4.50 30.31 -50.88
CA LEU A 357 -3.86 31.63 -50.93
C LEU A 357 -2.65 31.69 -51.88
N GLN A 358 -2.03 30.55 -52.19
CA GLN A 358 -0.87 30.41 -53.10
C GLN A 358 0.31 31.38 -52.77
N ASP A 359 0.32 31.95 -51.58
CA ASP A 359 1.35 32.88 -51.11
C ASP A 359 1.82 32.52 -49.71
N ILE A 360 3.08 32.09 -49.59
CA ILE A 360 3.71 31.69 -48.33
C ILE A 360 3.80 32.86 -47.34
N ARG A 361 3.91 34.10 -47.82
CA ARG A 361 3.97 35.28 -46.94
C ARG A 361 2.63 35.57 -46.27
N CYS A 362 1.53 35.35 -46.99
CA CYS A 362 0.17 35.49 -46.45
C CYS A 362 -0.14 34.43 -45.40
N LEU A 363 0.42 33.22 -45.53
CA LEU A 363 0.30 32.12 -44.59
C LEU A 363 0.86 32.47 -43.21
N LEU A 364 1.98 33.19 -43.15
CA LEU A 364 2.63 33.65 -41.93
C LEU A 364 1.81 34.71 -41.17
N TYR A 365 0.93 35.43 -41.82
CA TYR A 365 0.09 36.46 -41.22
C TYR A 365 -1.31 35.96 -40.83
N THR A 366 -1.78 34.84 -41.37
CA THR A 366 -3.16 34.36 -41.20
C THR A 366 -3.27 33.09 -40.36
N SER A 367 -2.20 32.34 -40.21
CA SER A 367 -2.13 31.15 -39.36
C SER A 367 -1.34 31.39 -38.08
#